data_76a2eacedb5d3c61f8f912c98e5ea446
#
_entry.id   76a2eacedb5d3c61f8f912c98e5ea446
#
_cell.length_a   1.000
_cell.length_b   1.000
_cell.length_c   1.000
_cell.angle_alpha   90.00
_cell.angle_beta   90.00
_cell.angle_gamma   90.00
#
_symmetry.space_group_name_H-M   'P 1'
#
loop_
_entity.id
_entity.type
_entity.pdbx_description
1 polymer ?
#
loop_
_entity_poly.entity_id
_entity_poly.type
_entity_poly.pdbx_seq_one_letter_code
_entity_poly.pdbx_strand_id
1 'polypeptide(L)'
;VNCFFILPSLLSLPLRRLAWLAALGCASASAQNSLPELNALGSQWVQSAIGQGGAGGDEALQSLPLRMEVHVGKLDARLQLAPCNQVEPYLPVGAKLWGRTRIGLRCIEPGARPWNVFLPVTVQAWGMGWVLNTNVNAGETLDASSASQAEVDWAADTSPVIALPEGWVGQTAARNLMARQTLRQSMVRPAEVFAKGATVKVLAKGAGFVVTSSGKAVNGAGVGETVKVRMDNGRLVSGTVNAQGDVETGM
;
A
#
# COMPACT_ATOMS: atom_id res chain seq x y z
N VAL A 1 43.57 42.67 3.97
CA VAL A 1 44.91 43.20 4.20
C VAL A 1 45.64 43.14 2.86
N ASN A 2 45.74 44.32 2.24
CA ASN A 2 46.87 44.89 1.48
C ASN A 2 47.68 43.99 0.57
N CYS A 3 47.83 44.37 -0.58
CA CYS A 3 48.66 45.36 -1.34
C CYS A 3 49.45 44.57 -2.37
N PHE A 4 49.89 44.95 -3.49
CA PHE A 4 50.45 46.19 -4.03
C PHE A 4 50.73 45.94 -5.49
N PHE A 5 50.41 46.87 -6.30
CA PHE A 5 50.99 47.35 -7.54
C PHE A 5 52.41 46.91 -7.90
N ILE A 6 52.65 46.60 -9.17
CA ILE A 6 53.72 47.19 -9.96
C ILE A 6 53.39 47.01 -11.46
N LEU A 7 53.18 48.08 -12.21
CA LEU A 7 53.45 48.25 -13.63
C LEU A 7 54.92 48.66 -13.80
N PRO A 8 55.58 48.32 -14.93
CA PRO A 8 55.78 49.36 -15.89
C PRO A 8 55.78 48.98 -17.40
N SER A 9 55.30 49.95 -18.10
CA SER A 9 55.81 50.67 -19.29
C SER A 9 56.00 49.92 -20.61
N LEU A 10 55.18 50.39 -21.57
CA LEU A 10 55.47 50.90 -22.91
C LEU A 10 56.47 50.16 -23.82
N LEU A 11 55.92 49.61 -24.92
CA LEU A 11 56.46 49.98 -26.25
C LEU A 11 55.43 49.72 -27.38
N SER A 12 55.38 50.59 -28.27
CA SER A 12 54.50 51.01 -29.33
C SER A 12 54.39 50.07 -30.58
N LEU A 13 53.15 50.08 -31.20
CA LEU A 13 52.80 50.04 -32.66
C LEU A 13 52.89 48.73 -33.46
N PRO A 14 52.15 48.58 -34.62
CA PRO A 14 50.87 49.16 -35.03
C PRO A 14 49.82 48.19 -35.60
N LEU A 15 48.61 48.69 -35.78
CA LEU A 15 47.50 48.29 -36.64
C LEU A 15 47.65 47.04 -37.51
N ARG A 16 46.76 46.04 -37.25
CA ARG A 16 46.07 45.36 -38.33
C ARG A 16 44.68 44.85 -37.83
N ARG A 17 43.67 45.42 -38.45
CA ARG A 17 42.27 45.08 -38.28
C ARG A 17 42.05 43.60 -38.62
N LEU A 18 41.55 42.83 -37.68
CA LEU A 18 40.74 41.67 -38.00
C LEU A 18 39.61 41.60 -36.96
N ALA A 19 38.46 42.10 -37.41
CA ALA A 19 37.20 41.95 -36.70
C ALA A 19 36.83 40.45 -36.73
N TRP A 20 37.04 39.74 -35.63
CA TRP A 20 36.41 38.46 -35.40
C TRP A 20 35.10 38.73 -34.69
N LEU A 21 34.03 38.75 -35.46
CA LEU A 21 32.65 38.59 -34.97
C LEU A 21 32.54 37.21 -34.31
N ALA A 22 32.74 37.16 -32.99
CA ALA A 22 32.34 36.02 -32.21
C ALA A 22 30.80 36.08 -32.13
N ALA A 23 30.16 35.38 -33.11
CA ALA A 23 28.75 35.05 -33.00
C ALA A 23 28.61 34.03 -31.84
N LEU A 24 28.26 34.55 -30.64
CA LEU A 24 27.70 33.72 -29.57
C LEU A 24 26.35 33.20 -30.06
N GLY A 25 26.40 32.05 -30.75
CA GLY A 25 25.19 31.27 -30.96
C GLY A 25 24.70 30.77 -29.61
N CYS A 26 23.70 31.46 -29.03
CA CYS A 26 22.86 30.85 -28.01
C CYS A 26 22.19 29.64 -28.65
N ALA A 27 22.82 28.49 -28.55
CA ALA A 27 22.15 27.22 -28.75
C ALA A 27 21.09 27.12 -27.64
N SER A 28 19.86 27.50 -27.98
CA SER A 28 18.69 27.15 -27.18
C SER A 28 18.64 25.62 -27.16
N ALA A 29 19.22 24.99 -26.14
CA ALA A 29 19.02 23.60 -25.84
C ALA A 29 17.52 23.49 -25.49
N SER A 30 16.71 23.11 -26.49
CA SER A 30 15.35 22.68 -26.26
C SER A 30 15.48 21.45 -25.35
N ALA A 31 15.14 21.62 -24.09
CA ALA A 31 15.06 20.53 -23.14
C ALA A 31 13.92 19.63 -23.61
N GLN A 32 14.26 18.67 -24.49
CA GLN A 32 13.36 17.59 -24.84
C GLN A 32 13.39 16.63 -23.66
N ASN A 33 12.29 16.54 -22.93
CA ASN A 33 12.17 15.55 -21.85
C ASN A 33 12.42 14.16 -22.42
N SER A 34 13.63 13.68 -22.25
CA SER A 34 13.98 12.32 -22.62
C SER A 34 13.31 11.33 -21.67
N LEU A 35 13.03 10.11 -22.13
CA LEU A 35 12.46 9.08 -21.27
C LEU A 35 13.26 8.86 -19.96
N PRO A 36 14.60 8.92 -19.94
CA PRO A 36 15.37 8.89 -18.70
C PRO A 36 15.06 10.05 -17.74
N GLU A 37 14.87 11.26 -18.24
CA GLU A 37 14.53 12.43 -17.39
C GLU A 37 13.14 12.29 -16.78
N LEU A 38 12.16 11.80 -17.55
CA LEU A 38 10.82 11.50 -17.03
C LEU A 38 10.85 10.41 -15.95
N ASN A 39 11.68 9.38 -16.14
CA ASN A 39 11.88 8.35 -15.10
C ASN A 39 12.52 8.93 -13.84
N ALA A 40 13.51 9.81 -13.96
CA ALA A 40 14.16 10.48 -12.84
C ALA A 40 13.17 11.39 -12.09
N LEU A 41 12.38 12.19 -12.82
CA LEU A 41 11.34 13.05 -12.25
C LEU A 41 10.31 12.23 -11.46
N GLY A 42 9.82 11.13 -12.04
CA GLY A 42 8.89 10.22 -11.36
C GLY A 42 9.51 9.60 -10.10
N SER A 43 10.76 9.18 -10.15
CA SER A 43 11.47 8.61 -9.00
C SER A 43 11.62 9.62 -7.87
N GLN A 44 12.02 10.84 -8.14
CA GLN A 44 12.16 11.92 -7.16
C GLN A 44 10.81 12.25 -6.51
N TRP A 45 9.75 12.33 -7.33
CA TRP A 45 8.41 12.61 -6.83
C TRP A 45 7.91 11.52 -5.88
N VAL A 46 8.07 10.24 -6.23
CA VAL A 46 7.66 9.11 -5.37
C VAL A 46 8.41 9.12 -4.04
N GLN A 47 9.73 9.34 -4.07
CA GLN A 47 10.54 9.43 -2.85
C GLN A 47 10.08 10.56 -1.94
N SER A 48 9.79 11.75 -2.51
CA SER A 48 9.29 12.89 -1.74
C SER A 48 7.90 12.63 -1.16
N ALA A 49 7.01 12.00 -1.93
CA ALA A 49 5.65 11.68 -1.49
C ALA A 49 5.62 10.66 -0.32
N ILE A 50 6.51 9.67 -0.36
CA ILE A 50 6.66 8.69 0.74
C ILE A 50 7.24 9.37 1.98
N GLY A 51 8.26 10.22 1.82
CA GLY A 51 8.88 10.95 2.94
C GLY A 51 7.92 11.92 3.65
N GLN A 52 6.86 12.36 2.98
CA GLN A 52 5.81 13.22 3.56
C GLN A 52 4.62 12.43 4.17
N GLY A 53 4.77 11.14 4.39
CA GLY A 53 3.72 10.30 4.98
C GLY A 53 2.63 9.84 4.00
N GLY A 54 2.85 10.03 2.69
CA GLY A 54 1.92 9.61 1.63
C GLY A 54 1.84 8.11 1.36
N ALA A 55 2.59 7.30 2.09
CA ALA A 55 2.57 5.85 1.95
C ALA A 55 1.35 5.24 2.69
N GLY A 56 0.48 4.59 1.94
CA GLY A 56 -0.55 3.70 2.49
C GLY A 56 -1.88 4.33 2.90
N GLY A 57 -1.96 5.60 3.21
CA GLY A 57 -3.25 6.29 3.50
C GLY A 57 -3.98 5.84 4.78
N ASP A 58 -3.53 4.81 5.49
CA ASP A 58 -4.11 4.35 6.75
C ASP A 58 -3.28 4.88 7.93
N GLU A 59 -3.92 5.67 8.80
CA GLU A 59 -3.31 6.31 9.98
C GLU A 59 -2.64 5.27 10.91
N ALA A 60 -3.24 4.08 11.01
CA ALA A 60 -2.71 2.96 11.79
C ALA A 60 -1.36 2.42 11.24
N LEU A 61 -1.12 2.48 9.94
CA LEU A 61 0.14 2.04 9.33
C LEU A 61 1.26 3.07 9.50
N GLN A 62 0.92 4.36 9.66
CA GLN A 62 1.89 5.44 9.86
C GLN A 62 2.57 5.37 11.24
N SER A 63 1.93 4.72 12.23
CA SER A 63 2.48 4.53 13.57
C SER A 63 3.45 3.34 13.68
N LEU A 64 3.52 2.48 12.66
CA LEU A 64 4.40 1.32 12.64
C LEU A 64 5.79 1.69 12.09
N PRO A 65 6.87 1.18 12.69
CA PRO A 65 8.23 1.42 12.21
C PRO A 65 8.52 0.59 10.95
N LEU A 66 7.90 0.97 9.82
CA LEU A 66 8.10 0.29 8.54
C LEU A 66 9.24 0.94 7.75
N ARG A 67 10.14 0.13 7.24
CA ARG A 67 11.21 0.53 6.32
C ARG A 67 10.68 0.46 4.89
N MET A 68 10.59 1.62 4.24
CA MET A 68 10.05 1.72 2.89
C MET A 68 11.16 1.54 1.84
N GLU A 69 10.92 0.68 0.85
CA GLU A 69 11.77 0.51 -0.33
C GLU A 69 10.96 0.77 -1.60
N VAL A 70 11.52 1.59 -2.49
CA VAL A 70 10.84 2.01 -3.73
C VAL A 70 11.60 1.54 -4.93
N HIS A 71 10.94 0.80 -5.78
CA HIS A 71 11.43 0.39 -7.08
C HIS A 71 10.60 1.06 -8.17
N VAL A 72 11.19 2.03 -8.85
CA VAL A 72 10.57 2.70 -9.99
C VAL A 72 10.96 1.97 -11.26
N GLY A 73 9.98 1.52 -12.02
CA GLY A 73 10.19 0.89 -13.31
C GLY A 73 10.57 1.90 -14.38
N LYS A 74 10.54 1.48 -15.63
CA LYS A 74 10.88 2.32 -16.79
C LYS A 74 9.67 2.51 -17.68
N LEU A 75 9.57 3.67 -18.30
CA LEU A 75 8.63 3.90 -19.40
C LEU A 75 9.05 3.04 -20.62
N ASP A 76 8.05 2.61 -21.39
CA ASP A 76 8.32 1.86 -22.63
C ASP A 76 9.16 2.71 -23.58
N ALA A 77 10.29 2.16 -24.04
CA ALA A 77 11.20 2.84 -24.95
C ALA A 77 10.57 3.17 -26.34
N ARG A 78 9.42 2.56 -26.65
CA ARG A 78 8.68 2.81 -27.89
C ARG A 78 7.78 4.05 -27.81
N LEU A 79 7.62 4.63 -26.61
CA LEU A 79 6.80 5.83 -26.44
C LEU A 79 7.40 7.01 -27.21
N GLN A 80 6.60 7.60 -28.07
CA GLN A 80 6.92 8.84 -28.77
C GLN A 80 6.05 9.95 -28.19
N LEU A 81 6.59 10.66 -27.20
CA LEU A 81 5.91 11.76 -26.55
C LEU A 81 6.22 13.06 -27.25
N ALA A 82 5.22 13.93 -27.35
CA ALA A 82 5.44 15.29 -27.83
C ALA A 82 6.34 16.06 -26.83
N PRO A 83 7.18 16.99 -27.31
CA PRO A 83 7.98 17.86 -26.44
C PRO A 83 7.08 18.56 -25.41
N CYS A 84 7.52 18.63 -24.16
CA CYS A 84 6.82 19.26 -23.05
C CYS A 84 7.78 19.75 -21.98
N ASN A 85 7.77 21.04 -21.65
CA ASN A 85 8.65 21.62 -20.64
C ASN A 85 8.01 21.61 -19.23
N GLN A 86 6.71 21.34 -19.13
CA GLN A 86 5.98 21.31 -17.86
C GLN A 86 5.30 19.97 -17.68
N VAL A 87 6.02 19.02 -17.05
CA VAL A 87 5.50 17.68 -16.74
C VAL A 87 5.11 17.62 -15.27
N GLU A 88 3.89 17.20 -15.00
CA GLU A 88 3.37 17.03 -13.65
C GLU A 88 3.23 15.54 -13.32
N PRO A 89 3.99 15.05 -12.31
CA PRO A 89 3.74 13.74 -11.71
C PRO A 89 2.50 13.79 -10.81
N TYR A 90 1.70 12.73 -10.82
CA TYR A 90 0.52 12.64 -9.95
C TYR A 90 0.20 11.19 -9.60
N LEU A 91 -0.54 11.01 -8.48
CA LEU A 91 -1.08 9.72 -8.11
C LEU A 91 -2.49 9.59 -8.69
N PRO A 92 -2.78 8.56 -9.52
CA PRO A 92 -4.13 8.33 -10.05
C PRO A 92 -5.16 8.16 -8.93
N VAL A 93 -6.38 8.62 -9.18
CA VAL A 93 -7.49 8.51 -8.21
C VAL A 93 -7.67 7.04 -7.79
N GLY A 94 -7.72 6.80 -6.48
CA GLY A 94 -7.85 5.48 -5.90
C GLY A 94 -6.56 4.65 -5.85
N ALA A 95 -5.45 5.13 -6.45
CA ALA A 95 -4.15 4.49 -6.29
C ALA A 95 -3.53 4.88 -4.93
N LYS A 96 -2.73 3.96 -4.37
CA LYS A 96 -1.93 4.19 -3.16
C LYS A 96 -0.47 3.90 -3.48
N LEU A 97 0.46 4.57 -2.79
CA LEU A 97 1.90 4.25 -2.85
C LEU A 97 2.18 3.04 -1.94
N TRP A 98 1.63 1.88 -2.33
CA TRP A 98 1.68 0.65 -1.57
C TRP A 98 1.64 -0.55 -2.50
N GLY A 99 2.62 -1.48 -2.35
CA GLY A 99 2.74 -2.65 -3.23
C GLY A 99 3.00 -2.24 -4.69
N ARG A 100 2.45 -3.01 -5.62
CA ARG A 100 2.53 -2.71 -7.05
C ARG A 100 1.50 -1.65 -7.41
N THR A 101 1.98 -0.51 -7.87
CA THR A 101 1.16 0.64 -8.25
C THR A 101 1.73 1.35 -9.47
N ARG A 102 1.18 2.49 -9.83
CA ARG A 102 1.67 3.34 -10.91
C ARG A 102 1.43 4.80 -10.58
N ILE A 103 2.31 5.66 -11.03
CA ILE A 103 2.12 7.11 -11.03
C ILE A 103 1.85 7.58 -12.45
N GLY A 104 1.09 8.65 -12.59
CA GLY A 104 0.88 9.34 -13.86
C GLY A 104 1.92 10.44 -14.05
N LEU A 105 2.36 10.64 -15.28
CA LEU A 105 3.13 11.80 -15.73
C LEU A 105 2.33 12.44 -16.85
N ARG A 106 1.95 13.71 -16.71
CA ARG A 106 1.17 14.43 -17.70
C ARG A 106 1.82 15.74 -18.11
N CYS A 107 1.67 16.08 -19.39
CA CYS A 107 2.07 17.39 -19.87
C CYS A 107 0.97 18.40 -19.56
N ILE A 108 1.35 19.47 -18.82
CA ILE A 108 0.45 20.57 -18.45
C ILE A 108 0.85 21.91 -19.11
N GLU A 109 1.81 21.88 -20.05
CA GLU A 109 2.30 23.07 -20.74
C GLU A 109 1.22 23.66 -21.65
N PRO A 110 0.86 24.95 -21.51
CA PRO A 110 -0.10 25.61 -22.37
C PRO A 110 0.37 25.63 -23.83
N GLY A 111 -0.49 25.17 -24.75
CA GLY A 111 -0.19 25.14 -26.18
C GLY A 111 0.62 23.94 -26.65
N ALA A 112 1.16 23.12 -25.76
CA ALA A 112 1.79 21.86 -26.13
C ALA A 112 0.72 20.79 -26.43
N ARG A 113 1.12 19.77 -27.21
CA ARG A 113 0.26 18.61 -27.43
C ARG A 113 0.14 17.80 -26.14
N PRO A 114 -1.06 17.67 -25.54
CA PRO A 114 -1.22 16.99 -24.26
C PRO A 114 -0.92 15.49 -24.39
N TRP A 115 -0.26 14.94 -23.38
CA TRP A 115 -0.07 13.50 -23.23
C TRP A 115 -0.10 13.12 -21.76
N ASN A 116 -0.40 11.85 -21.50
CA ASN A 116 -0.42 11.26 -20.17
C ASN A 116 0.11 9.82 -20.28
N VAL A 117 1.09 9.49 -19.45
CA VAL A 117 1.72 8.17 -19.40
C VAL A 117 1.81 7.66 -17.98
N PHE A 118 1.90 6.36 -17.80
CA PHE A 118 1.98 5.74 -16.48
C PHE A 118 3.33 5.08 -16.29
N LEU A 119 3.99 5.43 -15.19
CA LEU A 119 5.25 4.84 -14.76
C LEU A 119 4.94 3.78 -13.69
N PRO A 120 5.31 2.51 -13.89
CA PRO A 120 5.09 1.47 -12.89
C PRO A 120 6.01 1.68 -11.70
N VAL A 121 5.45 1.51 -10.50
CA VAL A 121 6.16 1.66 -9.22
C VAL A 121 5.83 0.46 -8.35
N THR A 122 6.83 -0.07 -7.64
CA THR A 122 6.63 -1.04 -6.57
C THR A 122 7.14 -0.43 -5.27
N VAL A 123 6.28 -0.33 -4.29
CA VAL A 123 6.59 0.15 -2.95
C VAL A 123 6.53 -1.04 -2.01
N GLN A 124 7.66 -1.42 -1.41
CA GLN A 124 7.75 -2.45 -0.38
C GLN A 124 7.80 -1.77 0.99
N ALA A 125 7.16 -2.38 1.97
CA ALA A 125 7.09 -1.88 3.34
C ALA A 125 7.54 -3.00 4.29
N TRP A 126 8.80 -2.98 4.68
CA TRP A 126 9.42 -3.99 5.53
C TRP A 126 9.19 -3.69 7.00
N GLY A 127 8.71 -4.69 7.72
CA GLY A 127 8.50 -4.61 9.16
C GLY A 127 8.30 -5.98 9.79
N MET A 128 8.24 -6.03 11.11
CA MET A 128 8.03 -7.29 11.83
C MET A 128 6.61 -7.81 11.59
N GLY A 129 6.53 -9.10 11.33
CA GLY A 129 5.28 -9.83 11.15
C GLY A 129 5.44 -11.29 11.56
N TRP A 130 4.39 -12.08 11.45
CA TRP A 130 4.39 -13.49 11.79
C TRP A 130 4.46 -14.36 10.54
N VAL A 131 5.35 -15.33 10.55
CA VAL A 131 5.60 -16.25 9.44
C VAL A 131 5.39 -17.68 9.93
N LEU A 132 4.59 -18.47 9.21
CA LEU A 132 4.29 -19.85 9.56
C LEU A 132 5.54 -20.74 9.54
N ASN A 133 5.69 -21.54 10.58
CA ASN A 133 6.80 -22.49 10.73
C ASN A 133 6.54 -23.77 9.92
N THR A 134 5.26 -24.19 9.83
CA THR A 134 4.81 -25.44 9.19
C THR A 134 3.58 -25.18 8.32
N ASN A 135 3.19 -26.18 7.51
CA ASN A 135 1.92 -26.15 6.81
C ASN A 135 0.77 -26.32 7.81
N VAL A 136 -0.33 -25.60 7.58
CA VAL A 136 -1.55 -25.64 8.40
C VAL A 136 -2.75 -25.90 7.50
N ASN A 137 -3.57 -26.87 7.86
CA ASN A 137 -4.76 -27.21 7.09
C ASN A 137 -5.92 -26.27 7.40
N ALA A 138 -6.84 -26.12 6.44
CA ALA A 138 -8.06 -25.34 6.66
C ALA A 138 -8.84 -25.88 7.87
N GLY A 139 -9.27 -24.98 8.77
CA GLY A 139 -9.98 -25.34 10.00
C GLY A 139 -9.08 -25.76 11.16
N GLU A 140 -7.79 -25.90 10.97
CA GLU A 140 -6.82 -26.19 12.03
C GLU A 140 -6.57 -24.94 12.87
N THR A 141 -6.49 -25.10 14.19
CA THR A 141 -6.26 -24.01 15.14
C THR A 141 -4.78 -23.67 15.20
N LEU A 142 -4.46 -22.40 15.10
CA LEU A 142 -3.11 -21.87 15.25
C LEU A 142 -2.78 -21.67 16.73
N ASP A 143 -1.67 -22.23 17.19
CA ASP A 143 -1.11 -22.02 18.51
C ASP A 143 0.13 -21.13 18.46
N ALA A 144 0.65 -20.73 19.62
CA ALA A 144 1.83 -19.85 19.70
C ALA A 144 3.09 -20.41 19.02
N SER A 145 3.18 -21.75 18.80
CA SER A 145 4.31 -22.39 18.13
C SER A 145 4.16 -22.45 16.61
N SER A 146 2.96 -22.18 16.10
CA SER A 146 2.63 -22.28 14.66
C SER A 146 3.36 -21.23 13.80
N ALA A 147 3.78 -20.09 14.38
CA ALA A 147 4.47 -19.04 13.66
C ALA A 147 5.60 -18.40 14.50
N SER A 148 6.55 -17.79 13.81
CA SER A 148 7.66 -17.05 14.40
C SER A 148 7.74 -15.65 13.80
N GLN A 149 8.33 -14.69 14.53
CA GLN A 149 8.52 -13.33 14.05
C GLN A 149 9.64 -13.27 13.02
N ALA A 150 9.40 -12.55 11.94
CA ALA A 150 10.40 -12.24 10.92
C ALA A 150 10.10 -10.89 10.28
N GLU A 151 11.10 -10.31 9.61
CA GLU A 151 10.88 -9.14 8.76
C GLU A 151 10.16 -9.57 7.48
N VAL A 152 9.03 -8.94 7.17
CA VAL A 152 8.17 -9.28 6.04
C VAL A 152 7.75 -8.03 5.28
N ASP A 153 7.44 -8.18 4.00
CA ASP A 153 6.88 -7.09 3.20
C ASP A 153 5.36 -6.99 3.43
N TRP A 154 4.96 -5.95 4.14
CA TRP A 154 3.57 -5.63 4.44
C TRP A 154 2.76 -5.28 3.20
N ALA A 155 3.43 -4.70 2.20
CA ALA A 155 2.82 -4.25 0.96
C ALA A 155 2.74 -5.34 -0.13
N ALA A 156 3.24 -6.55 0.13
CA ALA A 156 3.24 -7.65 -0.84
C ALA A 156 1.85 -8.15 -1.24
N ASP A 157 0.83 -7.91 -0.39
CA ASP A 157 -0.55 -8.35 -0.61
C ASP A 157 -1.52 -7.26 -0.10
N THR A 158 -2.74 -7.26 -0.62
CA THR A 158 -3.81 -6.34 -0.21
C THR A 158 -4.37 -6.63 1.19
N SER A 159 -4.28 -7.89 1.65
CA SER A 159 -4.69 -8.28 2.99
C SER A 159 -3.67 -7.81 4.03
N PRO A 160 -4.07 -7.09 5.08
CA PRO A 160 -3.17 -6.60 6.11
C PRO A 160 -2.40 -7.73 6.81
N VAL A 161 -1.13 -7.49 7.15
CA VAL A 161 -0.33 -8.38 7.99
C VAL A 161 -0.83 -8.30 9.43
N ILE A 162 -0.85 -9.45 10.11
CA ILE A 162 -1.19 -9.48 11.54
C ILE A 162 0.08 -9.12 12.34
N ALA A 163 0.03 -7.99 13.06
CA ALA A 163 1.15 -7.48 13.84
C ALA A 163 1.27 -8.19 15.21
N LEU A 164 0.14 -8.44 15.86
CA LEU A 164 0.07 -8.91 17.22
C LEU A 164 -0.34 -10.38 17.31
N PRO A 165 0.18 -11.17 18.26
CA PRO A 165 -0.14 -12.58 18.41
C PRO A 165 -1.62 -12.83 18.71
N GLU A 166 -2.30 -11.90 19.38
CA GLU A 166 -3.73 -12.00 19.70
C GLU A 166 -4.61 -12.04 18.45
N GLY A 167 -4.11 -11.55 17.32
CA GLY A 167 -4.82 -11.57 16.04
C GLY A 167 -4.81 -12.93 15.33
N TRP A 168 -4.01 -13.91 15.80
CA TRP A 168 -3.93 -15.22 15.15
C TRP A 168 -3.85 -16.40 16.12
N VAL A 169 -3.30 -16.25 17.33
CA VAL A 169 -3.24 -17.34 18.32
C VAL A 169 -4.66 -17.70 18.78
N GLY A 170 -4.99 -18.99 18.71
CA GLY A 170 -6.34 -19.48 19.00
C GLY A 170 -7.34 -19.30 17.86
N GLN A 171 -6.94 -18.67 16.76
CA GLN A 171 -7.75 -18.57 15.54
C GLN A 171 -7.61 -19.86 14.69
N THR A 172 -8.53 -20.09 13.79
CA THR A 172 -8.47 -21.21 12.83
C THR A 172 -8.05 -20.72 11.44
N ALA A 173 -7.29 -21.57 10.74
CA ALA A 173 -6.92 -21.28 9.36
C ALA A 173 -8.17 -21.27 8.46
N ALA A 174 -8.40 -20.17 7.76
CA ALA A 174 -9.53 -20.01 6.84
C ALA A 174 -9.39 -20.86 5.57
N ARG A 175 -8.16 -21.26 5.24
CA ARG A 175 -7.78 -22.08 4.07
C ARG A 175 -6.49 -22.84 4.37
N ASN A 176 -6.07 -23.73 3.50
CA ASN A 176 -4.75 -24.36 3.62
C ASN A 176 -3.66 -23.28 3.50
N LEU A 177 -2.75 -23.28 4.45
CA LEU A 177 -1.62 -22.34 4.55
C LEU A 177 -0.32 -23.13 4.43
N MET A 178 0.67 -22.52 3.81
CA MET A 178 1.99 -23.13 3.62
C MET A 178 2.99 -22.60 4.64
N ALA A 179 3.97 -23.38 5.01
CA ALA A 179 5.14 -22.92 5.73
C ALA A 179 5.80 -21.74 5.02
N ARG A 180 6.36 -20.83 5.78
CA ARG A 180 6.99 -19.59 5.33
C ARG A 180 6.02 -18.52 4.76
N GLN A 181 4.73 -18.73 4.82
CA GLN A 181 3.76 -17.67 4.51
C GLN A 181 3.67 -16.67 5.67
N THR A 182 3.65 -15.38 5.33
CA THR A 182 3.32 -14.30 6.28
C THR A 182 1.85 -14.38 6.65
N LEU A 183 1.55 -14.39 7.95
CA LEU A 183 0.17 -14.39 8.44
C LEU A 183 -0.51 -13.06 8.16
N ARG A 184 -1.67 -13.14 7.50
CA ARG A 184 -2.50 -12.00 7.12
C ARG A 184 -3.94 -12.20 7.59
N GLN A 185 -4.67 -11.11 7.78
CA GLN A 185 -6.04 -11.15 8.30
C GLN A 185 -6.98 -12.06 7.51
N SER A 186 -6.82 -12.14 6.18
CA SER A 186 -7.64 -13.02 5.34
C SER A 186 -7.32 -14.53 5.48
N MET A 187 -6.27 -14.89 6.21
CA MET A 187 -5.83 -16.29 6.38
C MET A 187 -6.38 -16.95 7.63
N VAL A 188 -6.91 -16.15 8.56
CA VAL A 188 -7.41 -16.63 9.84
C VAL A 188 -8.86 -16.23 10.04
N ARG A 189 -9.57 -17.00 10.84
CA ARG A 189 -10.94 -16.72 11.28
C ARG A 189 -11.09 -17.12 12.74
N PRO A 190 -12.06 -16.58 13.48
CA PRO A 190 -12.36 -17.01 14.83
C PRO A 190 -12.61 -18.52 14.88
N ALA A 191 -12.12 -19.16 15.94
CA ALA A 191 -12.42 -20.57 16.17
C ALA A 191 -13.94 -20.76 16.30
N GLU A 192 -14.47 -21.82 15.66
CA GLU A 192 -15.91 -22.10 15.74
C GLU A 192 -16.30 -22.45 17.17
N VAL A 193 -17.26 -21.73 17.72
CA VAL A 193 -17.85 -21.99 19.02
C VAL A 193 -18.91 -23.12 18.90
N PHE A 194 -19.56 -23.19 17.76
CA PHE A 194 -20.50 -24.25 17.42
C PHE A 194 -20.48 -24.56 15.93
N ALA A 195 -20.76 -25.82 15.60
CA ALA A 195 -20.81 -26.30 14.23
C ALA A 195 -22.21 -26.10 13.60
N LYS A 196 -22.29 -26.24 12.27
CA LYS A 196 -23.56 -26.28 11.54
C LYS A 196 -24.52 -27.35 12.14
N GLY A 197 -25.76 -26.95 12.37
CA GLY A 197 -26.81 -27.79 12.93
C GLY A 197 -26.86 -27.85 14.45
N ALA A 198 -25.89 -27.22 15.13
CA ALA A 198 -25.92 -27.13 16.59
C ALA A 198 -27.13 -26.33 17.07
N THR A 199 -27.68 -26.69 18.23
CA THR A 199 -28.70 -25.93 18.90
C THR A 199 -28.02 -24.75 19.64
N VAL A 200 -28.40 -23.54 19.30
CA VAL A 200 -27.85 -22.30 19.87
C VAL A 200 -28.95 -21.48 20.56
N LYS A 201 -28.56 -20.75 21.59
CA LYS A 201 -29.43 -19.79 22.25
C LYS A 201 -29.41 -18.47 21.45
N VAL A 202 -30.58 -17.93 21.17
CA VAL A 202 -30.77 -16.64 20.50
C VAL A 202 -31.28 -15.63 21.48
N LEU A 203 -30.52 -14.51 21.62
CA LEU A 203 -30.86 -13.39 22.50
C LEU A 203 -31.32 -12.21 21.65
N ALA A 204 -32.60 -11.92 21.67
CA ALA A 204 -33.13 -10.73 21.00
C ALA A 204 -33.18 -9.58 22.02
N LYS A 205 -32.34 -8.55 21.78
CA LYS A 205 -32.22 -7.36 22.64
C LYS A 205 -33.09 -6.25 22.09
N GLY A 206 -34.05 -5.78 22.91
CA GLY A 206 -34.88 -4.60 22.68
C GLY A 206 -34.64 -3.52 23.73
N ALA A 207 -35.36 -2.39 23.64
CA ALA A 207 -35.26 -1.31 24.60
C ALA A 207 -35.81 -1.75 25.97
N GLY A 208 -34.89 -2.15 26.88
CA GLY A 208 -35.20 -2.52 28.26
C GLY A 208 -35.64 -3.99 28.49
N PHE A 209 -35.55 -4.86 27.49
CA PHE A 209 -35.83 -6.29 27.64
C PHE A 209 -34.92 -7.17 26.77
N VAL A 210 -34.79 -8.43 27.19
CA VAL A 210 -34.08 -9.46 26.42
C VAL A 210 -35.00 -10.66 26.32
N VAL A 211 -35.26 -11.09 25.09
CA VAL A 211 -36.00 -12.34 24.82
C VAL A 211 -35.04 -13.43 24.49
N THR A 212 -35.13 -14.56 25.19
CA THR A 212 -34.32 -15.74 24.94
C THR A 212 -35.15 -16.77 24.20
N SER A 213 -34.57 -17.31 23.11
CA SER A 213 -35.18 -18.41 22.37
C SER A 213 -34.10 -19.40 21.94
N SER A 214 -34.47 -20.53 21.36
CA SER A 214 -33.52 -21.49 20.78
C SER A 214 -33.75 -21.69 19.29
N GLY A 215 -32.71 -22.14 18.61
CA GLY A 215 -32.77 -22.45 17.20
C GLY A 215 -31.58 -23.30 16.75
N LYS A 216 -31.58 -23.74 15.51
CA LYS A 216 -30.47 -24.49 14.91
C LYS A 216 -29.62 -23.62 14.02
N ALA A 217 -28.32 -23.59 14.24
CA ALA A 217 -27.36 -22.87 13.42
C ALA A 217 -27.33 -23.46 11.99
N VAL A 218 -27.44 -22.58 11.00
CA VAL A 218 -27.41 -22.98 9.57
C VAL A 218 -25.97 -23.21 9.09
N ASN A 219 -25.01 -22.53 9.70
CA ASN A 219 -23.57 -22.66 9.48
C ASN A 219 -22.84 -22.63 10.82
N GLY A 220 -21.61 -23.14 10.88
CA GLY A 220 -20.73 -22.95 12.02
C GLY A 220 -20.30 -21.50 12.11
N ALA A 221 -20.00 -21.03 13.33
CA ALA A 221 -19.52 -19.67 13.56
C ALA A 221 -18.69 -19.55 14.83
N GLY A 222 -17.73 -18.63 14.81
CA GLY A 222 -16.93 -18.21 15.97
C GLY A 222 -17.46 -16.94 16.61
N VAL A 223 -16.85 -16.53 17.73
CA VAL A 223 -17.21 -15.29 18.43
C VAL A 223 -17.03 -14.09 17.49
N GLY A 224 -18.03 -13.19 17.47
CA GLY A 224 -18.04 -11.99 16.62
C GLY A 224 -18.52 -12.25 15.18
N GLU A 225 -18.69 -13.48 14.75
CA GLU A 225 -19.20 -13.79 13.41
C GLU A 225 -20.73 -13.72 13.34
N THR A 226 -21.23 -13.36 12.16
CA THR A 226 -22.67 -13.36 11.89
C THR A 226 -23.12 -14.76 11.46
N VAL A 227 -24.11 -15.30 12.14
CA VAL A 227 -24.70 -16.61 11.85
C VAL A 227 -26.20 -16.49 11.53
N LYS A 228 -26.66 -17.39 10.64
CA LYS A 228 -28.10 -17.58 10.43
C LYS A 228 -28.58 -18.75 11.29
N VAL A 229 -29.63 -18.50 12.05
CA VAL A 229 -30.25 -19.50 12.93
C VAL A 229 -31.67 -19.77 12.45
N ARG A 230 -32.02 -21.03 12.30
CA ARG A 230 -33.39 -21.49 12.04
C ARG A 230 -34.08 -21.71 13.36
N MET A 231 -35.07 -20.87 13.65
CA MET A 231 -35.90 -20.97 14.82
C MET A 231 -36.88 -22.16 14.71
N ASP A 232 -37.45 -22.61 15.82
CA ASP A 232 -38.40 -23.74 15.87
C ASP A 232 -39.67 -23.50 15.06
N ASN A 233 -40.05 -22.24 14.84
CA ASN A 233 -41.15 -21.84 13.96
C ASN A 233 -40.77 -21.81 12.45
N GLY A 234 -39.56 -22.27 12.09
CA GLY A 234 -39.06 -22.34 10.73
C GLY A 234 -38.47 -21.01 10.19
N ARG A 235 -38.58 -19.88 10.90
CA ARG A 235 -38.04 -18.60 10.47
C ARG A 235 -36.51 -18.59 10.60
N LEU A 236 -35.85 -17.90 9.66
CA LEU A 236 -34.42 -17.63 9.69
C LEU A 236 -34.18 -16.27 10.34
N VAL A 237 -33.34 -16.23 11.34
CA VAL A 237 -32.88 -15.02 12.03
C VAL A 237 -31.36 -14.92 11.87
N SER A 238 -30.85 -13.73 11.58
CA SER A 238 -29.41 -13.46 11.56
C SER A 238 -29.03 -12.75 12.85
N GLY A 239 -27.91 -13.15 13.44
CA GLY A 239 -27.36 -12.50 14.64
C GLY A 239 -25.86 -12.70 14.72
N THR A 240 -25.23 -12.02 15.69
CA THR A 240 -23.79 -12.12 15.96
C THR A 240 -23.53 -12.99 17.17
N VAL A 241 -22.51 -13.86 17.07
CA VAL A 241 -22.10 -14.75 18.17
C VAL A 241 -21.37 -13.93 19.25
N ASN A 242 -21.86 -13.99 20.49
CA ASN A 242 -21.20 -13.31 21.61
C ASN A 242 -20.09 -14.17 22.25
N ALA A 243 -19.39 -13.64 23.26
CA ALA A 243 -18.31 -14.33 23.95
C ALA A 243 -18.76 -15.61 24.69
N GLN A 244 -20.05 -15.74 25.00
CA GLN A 244 -20.65 -16.91 25.66
C GLN A 244 -21.11 -18.00 24.67
N GLY A 245 -20.99 -17.73 23.36
CA GLY A 245 -21.47 -18.64 22.32
C GLY A 245 -22.97 -18.52 22.02
N ASP A 246 -23.66 -17.51 22.58
CA ASP A 246 -25.06 -17.22 22.25
C ASP A 246 -25.13 -16.31 21.01
N VAL A 247 -26.23 -16.35 20.29
CA VAL A 247 -26.46 -15.51 19.10
C VAL A 247 -27.29 -14.30 19.48
N GLU A 248 -26.71 -13.13 19.40
CA GLU A 248 -27.38 -11.85 19.65
C GLU A 248 -27.98 -11.28 18.37
N THR A 249 -29.27 -10.90 18.44
CA THR A 249 -29.96 -10.21 17.34
C THR A 249 -30.56 -8.91 17.85
N GLY A 250 -30.42 -7.82 17.06
CA GLY A 250 -31.16 -6.57 17.28
C GLY A 250 -32.59 -6.71 16.76
N MET A 251 -33.53 -6.09 17.42
CA MET A 251 -34.91 -5.88 16.94
C MET A 251 -35.05 -4.52 16.29
#